data_0b42f7462d7a35c1c9ff6c68951adf9b
#
_entry.id   0b42f7462d7a35c1c9ff6c68951adf9b
#
_cell.length_a   1.000
_cell.length_b   1.000
_cell.length_c   1.000
_cell.angle_alpha   90.00
_cell.angle_beta   90.00
_cell.angle_gamma   90.00
#
_symmetry.space_group_name_H-M   'P 1'
#
loop_
_entity.id
_entity.type
_entity.pdbx_description
1 polymer ?
#
loop_
_entity_poly.entity_id
_entity_poly.type
_entity_poly.pdbx_seq_one_letter_code
_entity_poly.pdbx_strand_id
1 'polypeptide(L)'
;VTWLIDTNIISEVRKGPRCHPAVAAWWAGVEDRDLFLSALTLGEIRKGIEGVRPRDPGRAAALEGWLAEVVDAFGPRVLGVDAAVAETWGRISALRSVPVVDALLAATALVHDLVLVTRNTADVEGLGVQVLNPFESATS
;
A
#
# COMPACT_ATOMS: atom_id res chain seq x y z
N VAL A 1 -7.34 14.95 -4.44
CA VAL A 1 -7.05 13.54 -4.71
C VAL A 1 -6.58 12.86 -3.44
N THR A 2 -7.06 11.65 -3.21
CA THR A 2 -6.68 10.83 -2.07
C THR A 2 -6.09 9.50 -2.57
N TRP A 3 -5.18 8.94 -1.77
CA TRP A 3 -4.30 7.87 -2.21
C TRP A 3 -4.35 6.68 -1.27
N LEU A 4 -4.41 5.47 -1.84
CA LEU A 4 -4.22 4.23 -1.08
C LEU A 4 -2.82 3.71 -1.37
N ILE A 5 -1.98 3.61 -0.35
CA ILE A 5 -0.55 3.31 -0.50
C ILE A 5 -0.31 1.82 -0.33
N ASP A 6 0.22 1.18 -1.38
CA ASP A 6 0.58 -0.24 -1.32
C ASP A 6 1.86 -0.44 -0.50
N THR A 7 2.05 -1.66 -0.02
CA THR A 7 3.19 -2.06 0.81
C THR A 7 4.53 -1.71 0.15
N ASN A 8 4.66 -1.94 -1.16
CA ASN A 8 5.92 -1.68 -1.87
C ASN A 8 6.30 -0.20 -1.87
N ILE A 9 5.33 0.71 -1.75
CA ILE A 9 5.60 2.14 -1.71
C ILE A 9 6.01 2.57 -0.30
N ILE A 10 5.25 2.17 0.73
CA ILE A 10 5.58 2.57 2.10
C ILE A 10 6.91 1.96 2.57
N SER A 11 7.21 0.75 2.10
CA SER A 11 8.50 0.11 2.36
C SER A 11 9.66 0.83 1.67
N GLU A 12 9.43 1.40 0.49
CA GLU A 12 10.43 2.20 -0.21
C GLU A 12 10.68 3.51 0.54
N VAL A 13 9.63 4.19 0.97
CA VAL A 13 9.73 5.45 1.73
C VAL A 13 10.50 5.23 3.04
N ARG A 14 10.36 4.08 3.68
CA ARG A 14 11.07 3.74 4.93
C ARG A 14 12.59 3.81 4.77
N LYS A 15 13.11 3.62 3.57
CA LYS A 15 14.56 3.64 3.32
C LYS A 15 15.19 5.01 3.58
N GLY A 16 14.39 6.07 3.75
CA GLY A 16 14.88 7.42 4.00
C GLY A 16 15.79 7.92 2.88
N PRO A 17 17.05 8.29 3.16
CA PRO A 17 17.97 8.81 2.12
C PRO A 17 18.23 7.84 0.97
N ARG A 18 18.00 6.55 1.15
CA ARG A 18 18.18 5.53 0.12
C ARG A 18 16.92 5.26 -0.68
N CYS A 19 15.84 6.00 -0.41
CA CYS A 19 14.60 5.89 -1.15
C CYS A 19 14.83 6.25 -2.62
N HIS A 20 14.14 5.54 -3.51
CA HIS A 20 14.15 5.86 -4.94
C HIS A 20 13.79 7.33 -5.16
N PRO A 21 14.58 8.10 -5.91
CA PRO A 21 14.37 9.56 -6.05
C PRO A 21 12.99 9.95 -6.54
N ALA A 22 12.40 9.21 -7.49
CA ALA A 22 11.08 9.52 -8.01
C ALA A 22 10.00 9.31 -6.94
N VAL A 23 10.12 8.25 -6.13
CA VAL A 23 9.20 7.98 -5.02
C VAL A 23 9.34 9.05 -3.95
N ALA A 24 10.57 9.43 -3.60
CA ALA A 24 10.82 10.47 -2.61
C ALA A 24 10.22 11.81 -3.05
N ALA A 25 10.37 12.17 -4.32
CA ALA A 25 9.82 13.40 -4.87
C ALA A 25 8.29 13.41 -4.82
N TRP A 26 7.67 12.29 -5.21
CA TRP A 26 6.22 12.17 -5.14
C TRP A 26 5.71 12.28 -3.71
N TRP A 27 6.34 11.54 -2.80
CA TRP A 27 5.97 11.52 -1.37
C TRP A 27 6.05 12.90 -0.74
N ALA A 28 7.09 13.66 -1.07
CA ALA A 28 7.28 15.01 -0.56
C ALA A 28 6.21 16.00 -1.06
N GLY A 29 5.58 15.71 -2.19
CA GLY A 29 4.60 16.58 -2.80
C GLY A 29 3.15 16.33 -2.40
N VAL A 30 2.88 15.28 -1.60
CA VAL A 30 1.52 14.93 -1.17
C VAL A 30 1.34 15.25 0.31
N GLU A 31 0.09 15.50 0.70
CA GLU A 31 -0.23 15.79 2.10
C GLU A 31 -0.57 14.50 2.85
N ASP A 32 -0.09 14.37 4.08
CA ASP A 32 -0.31 13.18 4.91
C ASP A 32 -1.79 12.84 5.06
N ARG A 33 -2.63 13.85 5.22
CA ARG A 33 -4.08 13.66 5.40
C ARG A 33 -4.76 13.00 4.21
N ASP A 34 -4.13 13.04 3.04
CA ASP A 34 -4.67 12.45 1.82
C ASP A 34 -4.18 11.01 1.59
N LEU A 35 -3.35 10.49 2.48
CA LEU A 35 -2.76 9.16 2.39
C LEU A 35 -3.52 8.18 3.28
N PHE A 36 -3.90 7.04 2.71
CA PHE A 36 -4.61 5.96 3.37
C PHE A 36 -3.85 4.65 3.22
N LEU A 37 -4.02 3.76 4.18
CA LEU A 37 -3.49 2.40 4.12
C LEU A 37 -4.62 1.39 4.26
N SER A 38 -4.42 0.19 3.74
CA SER A 38 -5.26 -0.95 4.05
C SER A 38 -4.71 -1.67 5.29
N ALA A 39 -5.60 -2.22 6.11
CA ALA A 39 -5.21 -3.14 7.18
C ALA A 39 -4.39 -4.33 6.64
N LEU A 40 -4.63 -4.72 5.38
CA LEU A 40 -3.87 -5.77 4.70
C LEU A 40 -2.39 -5.39 4.56
N THR A 41 -2.10 -4.14 4.30
CA THR A 41 -0.72 -3.64 4.21
C THR A 41 0.00 -3.80 5.55
N LEU A 42 -0.67 -3.52 6.66
CA LEU A 42 -0.12 -3.76 7.98
C LEU A 42 0.18 -5.25 8.20
N GLY A 43 -0.72 -6.11 7.74
CA GLY A 43 -0.53 -7.56 7.80
C GLY A 43 0.67 -8.04 6.98
N GLU A 44 0.85 -7.49 5.80
CA GLU A 44 2.00 -7.81 4.95
C GLU A 44 3.32 -7.38 5.59
N ILE A 45 3.34 -6.20 6.19
CA ILE A 45 4.52 -5.70 6.91
C ILE A 45 4.82 -6.63 8.10
N ARG A 46 3.80 -7.00 8.88
CA ARG A 46 3.97 -7.93 10.01
C ARG A 46 4.52 -9.28 9.54
N LYS A 47 3.98 -9.81 8.47
CA LYS A 47 4.46 -11.07 7.88
C LYS A 47 5.94 -10.98 7.53
N GLY A 48 6.37 -9.87 6.93
CA GLY A 48 7.78 -9.64 6.62
C GLY A 48 8.65 -9.57 7.86
N ILE A 49 8.19 -8.93 8.91
CA ILE A 49 8.91 -8.83 10.20
C ILE A 49 9.12 -10.21 10.81
N GLU A 50 8.06 -11.01 10.87
CA GLU A 50 8.15 -12.36 11.45
C GLU A 50 9.05 -13.28 10.62
N GLY A 51 9.10 -13.07 9.30
CA GLY A 51 10.02 -13.80 8.41
C GLY A 51 11.49 -13.47 8.67
N VAL A 52 11.80 -12.27 9.13
CA VAL A 52 13.16 -11.81 9.45
C VAL A 52 13.58 -12.25 10.85
N ARG A 53 12.64 -12.33 11.79
CA ARG A 53 12.90 -12.52 13.22
C ARG A 53 13.83 -13.71 13.56
N PRO A 54 13.67 -14.90 12.94
CA PRO A 54 14.52 -16.03 13.30
C PRO A 54 16.01 -15.81 13.00
N ARG A 55 16.34 -15.09 11.94
CA ARG A 55 17.73 -14.86 11.50
C ARG A 55 18.31 -13.54 11.96
N ASP A 56 17.47 -12.55 12.23
CA ASP A 56 17.91 -11.22 12.64
C ASP A 56 16.86 -10.57 13.57
N PRO A 57 16.87 -10.99 14.87
CA PRO A 57 15.91 -10.46 15.85
C PRO A 57 16.01 -8.95 16.05
N GLY A 58 17.23 -8.39 15.94
CA GLY A 58 17.46 -6.96 16.11
C GLY A 58 16.79 -6.16 15.01
N ARG A 59 16.92 -6.62 13.76
CA ARG A 59 16.26 -5.99 12.62
C ARG A 59 14.74 -6.12 12.72
N ALA A 60 14.24 -7.28 13.13
CA ALA A 60 12.83 -7.50 13.35
C ALA A 60 12.26 -6.52 14.39
N ALA A 61 12.97 -6.30 15.50
CA ALA A 61 12.57 -5.36 16.52
C ALA A 61 12.53 -3.91 16.00
N ALA A 62 13.51 -3.51 15.18
CA ALA A 62 13.55 -2.19 14.58
C ALA A 62 12.38 -1.99 13.61
N LEU A 63 12.07 -2.99 12.78
CA LEU A 63 10.94 -2.95 11.86
C LEU A 63 9.61 -2.92 12.61
N GLU A 64 9.51 -3.64 13.73
CA GLU A 64 8.34 -3.64 14.58
C GLU A 64 8.07 -2.25 15.18
N GLY A 65 9.12 -1.56 15.61
CA GLY A 65 9.01 -0.17 16.08
C GLY A 65 8.53 0.77 14.97
N TRP A 66 9.05 0.60 13.77
CA TRP A 66 8.59 1.38 12.61
C TRP A 66 7.11 1.09 12.28
N LEU A 67 6.69 -0.18 12.32
CA LEU A 67 5.29 -0.55 12.09
C LEU A 67 4.37 0.14 13.10
N ALA A 68 4.76 0.17 14.37
CA ALA A 68 4.00 0.87 15.41
C ALA A 68 3.86 2.37 15.09
N GLU A 69 4.92 3.00 14.60
CA GLU A 69 4.89 4.41 14.17
C GLU A 69 3.93 4.62 12.98
N VAL A 70 3.93 3.70 12.02
CA VAL A 70 3.02 3.75 10.86
C VAL A 70 1.57 3.66 11.32
N VAL A 71 1.24 2.71 12.18
CA VAL A 71 -0.12 2.53 12.71
C VAL A 71 -0.58 3.79 13.43
N ASP A 72 0.29 4.37 14.24
CA ASP A 72 -0.02 5.58 15.00
C ASP A 72 -0.21 6.79 14.06
N ALA A 73 0.67 6.96 13.10
CA ALA A 73 0.62 8.09 12.16
C ALA A 73 -0.62 8.06 11.27
N PHE A 74 -1.01 6.88 10.76
CA PHE A 74 -2.17 6.76 9.89
C PHE A 74 -3.48 6.76 10.68
N GLY A 75 -3.50 6.17 11.89
CA GLY A 75 -4.68 6.16 12.76
C GLY A 75 -5.96 5.73 12.03
N PRO A 76 -7.01 6.58 12.01
CA PRO A 76 -8.28 6.23 11.34
C PRO A 76 -8.19 6.14 9.81
N ARG A 77 -7.07 6.53 9.22
CA ARG A 77 -6.83 6.39 7.78
C ARG A 77 -6.34 4.99 7.39
N VAL A 78 -6.31 4.06 8.33
CA VAL A 78 -6.16 2.63 8.05
C VAL A 78 -7.54 2.05 7.79
N LEU A 79 -7.75 1.54 6.57
CA LEU A 79 -9.05 1.03 6.12
C LEU A 79 -9.09 -0.49 6.22
N GLY A 80 -10.17 -1.02 6.77
CA GLY A 80 -10.39 -2.46 6.88
C GLY A 80 -11.06 -3.05 5.65
N VAL A 81 -11.16 -4.37 5.63
CA VAL A 81 -11.95 -5.10 4.64
C VAL A 81 -13.34 -5.33 5.22
N ASP A 82 -14.26 -4.46 4.84
CA ASP A 82 -15.67 -4.57 5.24
C ASP A 82 -16.52 -5.26 4.18
N ALA A 83 -17.83 -5.28 4.37
CA ALA A 83 -18.75 -5.93 3.44
C ALA A 83 -18.70 -5.29 2.05
N ALA A 84 -18.64 -3.97 1.96
CA ALA A 84 -18.58 -3.27 0.67
C ALA A 84 -17.31 -3.61 -0.09
N VAL A 85 -16.17 -3.65 0.59
CA VAL A 85 -14.89 -4.03 -0.01
C VAL A 85 -14.92 -5.50 -0.46
N ALA A 86 -15.46 -6.39 0.37
CA ALA A 86 -15.54 -7.81 0.05
C ALA A 86 -16.41 -8.08 -1.18
N GLU A 87 -17.56 -7.41 -1.28
CA GLU A 87 -18.44 -7.57 -2.44
C GLU A 87 -17.80 -7.02 -3.72
N THR A 88 -17.12 -5.88 -3.63
CA THR A 88 -16.41 -5.31 -4.77
C THR A 88 -15.26 -6.23 -5.19
N TRP A 89 -14.53 -6.78 -4.22
CA TRP A 89 -13.49 -7.79 -4.49
C TRP A 89 -14.05 -8.98 -5.26
N GLY A 90 -15.22 -9.49 -4.86
CA GLY A 90 -15.88 -10.61 -5.54
C GLY A 90 -16.20 -10.28 -6.99
N ARG A 91 -16.71 -9.08 -7.25
CA ARG A 91 -17.06 -8.64 -8.61
C ARG A 91 -15.81 -8.51 -9.50
N ILE A 92 -14.76 -7.83 -9.03
CA ILE A 92 -13.57 -7.64 -9.87
C ILE A 92 -12.76 -8.93 -10.03
N SER A 93 -12.76 -9.82 -9.04
CA SER A 93 -12.06 -11.10 -9.12
C SER A 93 -12.68 -12.05 -10.14
N ALA A 94 -13.94 -11.84 -10.49
CA ALA A 94 -14.62 -12.61 -11.55
C ALA A 94 -14.18 -12.18 -12.95
N LEU A 95 -13.56 -11.00 -13.10
CA LEU A 95 -13.13 -10.46 -14.40
C LEU A 95 -11.89 -11.21 -14.93
N ARG A 96 -10.94 -11.49 -14.04
CA ARG A 96 -9.74 -12.25 -14.37
C ARG A 96 -9.03 -12.69 -13.09
N SER A 97 -8.04 -13.56 -13.24
CA SER A 97 -7.20 -13.98 -12.11
C SER A 97 -6.28 -12.85 -11.69
N VAL A 98 -6.32 -12.51 -10.41
CA VAL A 98 -5.50 -11.44 -9.79
C VAL A 98 -5.05 -11.96 -8.43
N PRO A 99 -3.80 -11.67 -7.99
CA PRO A 99 -3.40 -12.01 -6.63
C PRO A 99 -4.39 -11.43 -5.62
N VAL A 100 -4.73 -12.21 -4.60
CA VAL A 100 -5.83 -11.88 -3.67
C VAL A 100 -5.62 -10.51 -3.01
N VAL A 101 -4.42 -10.25 -2.52
CA VAL A 101 -4.15 -8.97 -1.82
C VAL A 101 -4.27 -7.79 -2.79
N ASP A 102 -3.73 -7.92 -4.01
CA ASP A 102 -3.82 -6.86 -5.01
C ASP A 102 -5.27 -6.57 -5.38
N ALA A 103 -6.09 -7.62 -5.52
CA ALA A 103 -7.52 -7.46 -5.80
C ALA A 103 -8.26 -6.79 -4.65
N LEU A 104 -7.92 -7.13 -3.40
CA LEU A 104 -8.50 -6.49 -2.22
C LEU A 104 -8.10 -5.03 -2.09
N LEU A 105 -6.86 -4.69 -2.43
CA LEU A 105 -6.41 -3.29 -2.46
C LEU A 105 -7.16 -2.51 -3.54
N ALA A 106 -7.32 -3.09 -4.73
CA ALA A 106 -8.09 -2.47 -5.81
C ALA A 106 -9.54 -2.24 -5.38
N ALA A 107 -10.15 -3.23 -4.74
CA ALA A 107 -11.52 -3.12 -4.22
C ALA A 107 -11.64 -2.01 -3.18
N THR A 108 -10.69 -1.91 -2.27
CA THR A 108 -10.65 -0.86 -1.25
C THR A 108 -10.58 0.52 -1.90
N ALA A 109 -9.69 0.67 -2.88
CA ALA A 109 -9.56 1.93 -3.61
C ALA A 109 -10.84 2.31 -4.34
N LEU A 110 -11.51 1.34 -4.97
CA LEU A 110 -12.78 1.60 -5.66
C LEU A 110 -13.89 2.03 -4.70
N VAL A 111 -14.03 1.33 -3.57
CA VAL A 111 -15.08 1.64 -2.59
C VAL A 111 -14.90 3.04 -1.98
N HIS A 112 -13.66 3.42 -1.71
CA HIS A 112 -13.35 4.70 -1.05
C HIS A 112 -12.94 5.81 -2.03
N ASP A 113 -13.04 5.55 -3.33
CA ASP A 113 -12.68 6.52 -4.39
C ASP A 113 -11.24 7.04 -4.22
N LEU A 114 -10.31 6.11 -4.04
CA LEU A 114 -8.89 6.40 -3.89
C LEU A 114 -8.11 6.00 -5.15
N VAL A 115 -7.02 6.70 -5.41
CA VAL A 115 -6.04 6.26 -6.40
C VAL A 115 -5.10 5.26 -5.72
N LEU A 116 -4.96 4.07 -6.29
CA LEU A 116 -4.05 3.05 -5.77
C LEU A 116 -2.62 3.38 -6.19
N VAL A 117 -1.75 3.60 -5.21
CA VAL A 117 -0.34 3.93 -5.44
C VAL A 117 0.47 2.65 -5.25
N THR A 118 0.96 2.10 -6.35
CA THR A 118 1.62 0.80 -6.37
C THR A 118 2.65 0.71 -7.49
N ARG A 119 3.68 -0.09 -7.27
CA ARG A 119 4.61 -0.47 -8.32
C ARG A 119 4.03 -1.56 -9.23
N ASN A 120 3.11 -2.36 -8.73
CA ASN A 120 2.54 -3.54 -9.41
C ASN A 120 1.33 -3.18 -10.28
N THR A 121 1.46 -2.19 -11.14
CA THR A 121 0.35 -1.68 -11.95
C THR A 121 -0.26 -2.75 -12.87
N ALA A 122 0.57 -3.65 -13.41
CA ALA A 122 0.09 -4.72 -14.29
C ALA A 122 -0.88 -5.68 -13.58
N ASP A 123 -0.68 -5.91 -12.27
CA ASP A 123 -1.51 -6.86 -11.50
C ASP A 123 -2.94 -6.37 -11.32
N VAL A 124 -3.17 -5.06 -11.42
CA VAL A 124 -4.50 -4.45 -11.23
C VAL A 124 -5.06 -3.80 -12.49
N GLU A 125 -4.36 -3.97 -13.60
CA GLU A 125 -4.80 -3.42 -14.89
C GLU A 125 -6.13 -4.04 -15.31
N GLY A 126 -7.03 -3.19 -15.81
CA GLY A 126 -8.34 -3.63 -16.29
C GLY A 126 -9.39 -3.85 -15.21
N LEU A 127 -9.09 -3.56 -13.94
CA LEU A 127 -10.04 -3.73 -12.85
C LEU A 127 -10.89 -2.47 -12.58
N GLY A 128 -10.68 -1.40 -13.34
CA GLY A 128 -11.44 -0.16 -13.18
C GLY A 128 -10.91 0.79 -12.11
N VAL A 129 -9.83 0.44 -11.42
CA VAL A 129 -9.20 1.28 -10.41
C VAL A 129 -8.19 2.22 -11.06
N GLN A 130 -8.13 3.46 -10.58
CA GLN A 130 -7.08 4.39 -10.97
C GLN A 130 -5.80 4.03 -10.24
N VAL A 131 -4.68 3.98 -10.95
CA VAL A 131 -3.38 3.62 -10.38
C VAL A 131 -2.33 4.67 -10.69
N LEU A 132 -1.37 4.78 -9.78
CA LEU A 132 -0.18 5.60 -9.95
C LEU A 132 1.04 4.79 -9.53
N ASN A 133 2.06 4.76 -10.38
CA ASN A 133 3.35 4.18 -10.02
C ASN A 133 4.37 5.31 -9.81
N PRO A 134 4.69 5.68 -8.56
CA PRO A 134 5.61 6.79 -8.30
C PRO A 134 7.07 6.46 -8.59
N PHE A 135 7.39 5.20 -8.89
CA PHE A 135 8.74 4.82 -9.34
C PHE A 135 9.02 5.34 -10.75
N GLU A 136 7.98 5.59 -11.53
CA GLU A 136 8.13 6.16 -12.85
C GLU A 136 8.27 7.67 -12.73
N SER A 137 9.36 8.22 -13.30
CA SER A 137 9.53 9.66 -13.35
C SER A 137 8.38 10.28 -14.13
N ALA A 138 7.81 11.37 -13.60
CA ALA A 138 6.92 12.19 -14.40
C ALA A 138 7.74 12.76 -15.56
N THR A 139 7.67 12.13 -16.68
CA THR A 139 8.25 12.68 -17.90
C THR A 139 7.27 13.69 -18.45
N SER A 140 7.70 14.87 -18.41
CA SER A 140 7.03 15.93 -19.14
C SER A 140 7.25 15.73 -20.62
#